data_37b3788c98f368673e70c031238cd0e6
#
_entry.id   37b3788c98f368673e70c031238cd0e6
#
_cell.length_a   1.000
_cell.length_b   1.000
_cell.length_c   1.000
_cell.angle_alpha   90.00
_cell.angle_beta   90.00
_cell.angle_gamma   90.00
#
_symmetry.space_group_name_H-M   'P 1'
#
loop_
_entity.id
_entity.type
_entity.pdbx_description
1 polymer ?
#
loop_
_entity_poly.entity_id
_entity_poly.type
_entity_poly.pdbx_seq_one_letter_code
_entity_poly.pdbx_strand_id
1 'polypeptide(L)'
;MKRGVAGAILAVIVLVVVALAFRGSGKTSPTSAGAKNSGSGPAAASGASPASSGGSAASKGSSFDVKSWMASLEAKVKGQKGNLQPGSDPSALPGPILIADEENSRLLLVDPKGRILWQFPSPGDLQPGQTFLNPDDAFFGPTGGEIMATQESQFAITEISIQSGHIVYRYGHPGVAGSAAGFLDNPDDAMLLPNGNIMTADIKNCRILYLSPSSPAPVHIYGETTTACYHQPPQRFGSPNGVFPMANGNWLVTEINGDWVDEMTPSGQILFSTHPPGITYPSDSNEVSPGLYLTAAYTSPGVIEEFNQSGGLLWRFDPTGPQTLNHPSIAIPLPDGNILATDDRNDRVIVIDKKTNKIIWQYGYTGTSGTKPGYLSEPDGVDLAPPYSLLMTNASTMGIPPYKPAG
;
A
#
# COMPACT_ATOMS: atom_id res chain seq x y z
N MET A 1 18.64 -59.99 42.24
CA MET A 1 17.77 -60.62 41.22
C MET A 1 16.67 -59.65 40.88
N LYS A 2 16.64 -59.10 39.72
CA LYS A 2 15.55 -58.82 38.78
C LYS A 2 16.04 -57.82 37.77
N ARG A 3 16.06 -58.29 36.55
CA ARG A 3 16.41 -57.54 35.32
C ARG A 3 15.23 -56.62 34.95
N GLY A 4 15.51 -55.40 34.55
CA GLY A 4 14.55 -54.46 33.96
C GLY A 4 15.08 -53.98 32.59
N VAL A 5 14.26 -54.19 31.61
CA VAL A 5 14.47 -54.06 30.17
C VAL A 5 14.53 -52.61 29.75
N ALA A 6 15.55 -52.24 28.99
CA ALA A 6 15.64 -50.94 28.33
C ALA A 6 14.72 -50.96 27.09
N GLY A 7 13.76 -50.02 27.04
CA GLY A 7 12.93 -49.76 25.88
C GLY A 7 13.46 -48.55 25.12
N ALA A 8 13.98 -48.76 23.91
CA ALA A 8 14.37 -47.71 22.98
C ALA A 8 13.10 -47.14 22.35
N ILE A 9 12.88 -45.83 22.50
CA ILE A 9 11.83 -45.10 21.77
C ILE A 9 12.48 -44.55 20.52
N LEU A 10 12.04 -45.06 19.37
CA LEU A 10 12.39 -44.60 18.03
C LEU A 10 11.50 -43.37 17.72
N ALA A 11 12.09 -42.20 17.69
CA ALA A 11 11.40 -41.00 17.24
C ALA A 11 11.39 -40.96 15.70
N VAL A 12 10.21 -41.13 15.11
CA VAL A 12 10.00 -40.95 13.68
C VAL A 12 9.74 -39.46 13.44
N ILE A 13 10.68 -38.79 12.82
CA ILE A 13 10.50 -37.41 12.33
C ILE A 13 9.75 -37.52 11.00
N VAL A 14 8.48 -37.10 10.98
CA VAL A 14 7.71 -36.95 9.75
C VAL A 14 7.96 -35.54 9.23
N LEU A 15 8.75 -35.42 8.18
CA LEU A 15 8.89 -34.19 7.40
C LEU A 15 7.61 -34.04 6.54
N VAL A 16 6.74 -33.11 6.89
CA VAL A 16 5.64 -32.69 6.02
C VAL A 16 6.15 -31.59 5.11
N VAL A 17 6.42 -31.94 3.87
CA VAL A 17 6.65 -30.97 2.79
C VAL A 17 5.27 -30.55 2.29
N VAL A 18 4.85 -29.34 2.61
CA VAL A 18 3.65 -28.72 2.03
C VAL A 18 4.06 -28.14 0.68
N ALA A 19 3.75 -28.84 -0.40
CA ALA A 19 3.82 -28.31 -1.74
C ALA A 19 2.54 -27.52 -2.03
N LEU A 20 2.63 -26.23 -2.13
CA LEU A 20 1.56 -25.36 -2.64
C LEU A 20 1.44 -25.62 -4.16
N ALA A 21 0.37 -26.30 -4.56
CA ALA A 21 0.04 -26.53 -5.94
C ALA A 21 -0.78 -25.36 -6.50
N PHE A 22 -0.14 -24.52 -7.29
CA PHE A 22 -0.85 -23.57 -8.17
C PHE A 22 -1.59 -24.39 -9.26
N ARG A 23 -2.90 -24.30 -9.27
CA ARG A 23 -3.73 -24.81 -10.36
C ARG A 23 -3.72 -23.82 -11.53
N GLY A 24 -2.80 -24.01 -12.47
CA GLY A 24 -2.89 -23.44 -13.80
C GLY A 24 -3.75 -24.32 -14.69
N SER A 25 -4.84 -23.80 -15.22
CA SER A 25 -5.65 -24.46 -16.23
C SER A 25 -4.99 -24.33 -17.61
N GLY A 26 -4.24 -25.37 -18.01
CA GLY A 26 -3.71 -25.48 -19.36
C GLY A 26 -4.78 -25.92 -20.35
N LYS A 27 -4.93 -25.18 -21.45
CA LYS A 27 -5.53 -25.68 -22.68
C LYS A 27 -4.43 -25.83 -23.74
N THR A 28 -4.36 -27.05 -24.24
CA THR A 28 -3.44 -27.57 -25.22
C THR A 28 -3.65 -26.96 -26.60
N SER A 29 -2.53 -26.61 -27.25
CA SER A 29 -2.43 -26.35 -28.70
C SER A 29 -2.33 -27.64 -29.51
N PRO A 30 -2.73 -27.64 -30.77
CA PRO A 30 -2.15 -28.55 -31.74
C PRO A 30 -1.21 -27.83 -32.71
N THR A 31 -0.10 -28.50 -32.97
CA THR A 31 0.92 -28.26 -34.01
C THR A 31 0.41 -28.52 -35.41
N SER A 32 0.86 -27.72 -36.41
CA SER A 32 1.43 -28.22 -37.67
C SER A 32 1.98 -27.08 -38.52
N ALA A 33 3.24 -27.14 -38.79
CA ALA A 33 3.96 -27.29 -40.04
C ALA A 33 3.73 -26.26 -41.19
N GLY A 34 4.76 -25.44 -41.42
CA GLY A 34 5.52 -25.36 -42.67
C GLY A 34 4.99 -24.54 -43.83
N ALA A 35 5.67 -23.51 -44.23
CA ALA A 35 6.35 -23.32 -45.50
C ALA A 35 6.56 -21.87 -45.90
N LYS A 36 7.77 -21.59 -46.18
CA LYS A 36 8.51 -20.64 -47.03
C LYS A 36 7.78 -19.64 -47.95
N ASN A 37 8.31 -18.43 -47.90
CA ASN A 37 9.01 -17.62 -48.92
C ASN A 37 8.30 -16.50 -49.64
N SER A 38 9.03 -15.41 -49.66
CA SER A 38 9.27 -14.40 -50.70
C SER A 38 8.36 -13.17 -50.81
N GLY A 39 8.96 -12.03 -50.54
CA GLY A 39 9.24 -11.04 -51.56
C GLY A 39 8.39 -9.78 -51.62
N SER A 40 9.11 -8.67 -51.60
CA SER A 40 8.84 -7.35 -52.18
C SER A 40 7.97 -6.35 -51.39
N GLY A 41 8.65 -5.26 -50.95
CA GLY A 41 8.05 -3.96 -50.61
C GLY A 41 7.74 -3.14 -51.89
N PRO A 42 7.61 -1.81 -51.78
CA PRO A 42 6.94 -0.97 -50.81
C PRO A 42 5.81 -0.15 -51.47
N ALA A 43 4.86 0.33 -50.68
CA ALA A 43 4.00 1.42 -51.14
C ALA A 43 3.78 2.45 -50.05
N ALA A 44 4.19 3.65 -50.29
CA ALA A 44 3.89 4.84 -49.51
C ALA A 44 2.43 5.24 -49.69
N ALA A 45 1.77 5.65 -48.61
CA ALA A 45 0.57 6.48 -48.65
C ALA A 45 0.58 7.45 -47.47
N SER A 46 0.86 8.61 -47.78
CA SER A 46 0.43 10.00 -47.49
C SER A 46 -0.68 10.17 -46.43
N GLY A 47 -0.36 11.04 -45.44
CA GLY A 47 -1.14 12.20 -45.11
C GLY A 47 -2.32 11.99 -44.15
N ALA A 48 -2.08 12.29 -42.90
CA ALA A 48 -3.09 12.87 -42.02
C ALA A 48 -2.46 14.02 -41.22
N SER A 49 -2.97 15.21 -41.43
CA SER A 49 -2.61 16.44 -40.73
C SER A 49 -2.99 16.36 -39.25
N PRO A 50 -2.23 17.02 -38.37
CA PRO A 50 -2.61 17.08 -36.95
C PRO A 50 -3.76 18.05 -36.76
N ALA A 51 -4.76 17.59 -36.02
CA ALA A 51 -5.85 18.43 -35.54
C ALA A 51 -5.27 19.50 -34.59
N SER A 52 -5.66 20.73 -34.83
CA SER A 52 -5.32 21.88 -34.03
C SER A 52 -5.73 21.74 -32.58
N SER A 53 -4.76 21.84 -31.70
CA SER A 53 -4.98 22.05 -30.28
C SER A 53 -5.58 23.44 -30.05
N GLY A 54 -6.89 23.47 -29.78
CA GLY A 54 -7.54 24.62 -29.19
C GLY A 54 -7.08 24.76 -27.74
N GLY A 55 -6.21 25.73 -27.48
CA GLY A 55 -5.83 26.14 -26.17
C GLY A 55 -7.04 26.68 -25.43
N SER A 56 -7.60 25.90 -24.54
CA SER A 56 -8.53 26.40 -23.52
C SER A 56 -7.70 27.13 -22.48
N ALA A 57 -8.00 28.42 -22.29
CA ALA A 57 -7.40 29.22 -21.24
C ALA A 57 -7.69 28.57 -19.87
N ALA A 58 -6.63 28.16 -19.17
CA ALA A 58 -6.71 27.62 -17.84
C ALA A 58 -7.39 28.65 -16.93
N SER A 59 -8.60 28.36 -16.50
CA SER A 59 -9.23 29.03 -15.37
C SER A 59 -8.32 28.79 -14.16
N LYS A 60 -8.01 29.85 -13.39
CA LYS A 60 -7.35 29.72 -12.10
C LYS A 60 -8.25 28.84 -11.21
N GLY A 61 -7.98 27.53 -11.20
CA GLY A 61 -8.70 26.58 -10.35
C GLY A 61 -8.53 27.02 -8.90
N SER A 62 -9.63 27.18 -8.18
CA SER A 62 -9.58 27.32 -6.74
C SER A 62 -8.95 26.07 -6.17
N SER A 63 -7.96 26.22 -5.27
CA SER A 63 -7.40 25.09 -4.53
C SER A 63 -8.54 24.30 -3.89
N PHE A 64 -8.48 22.95 -3.97
CA PHE A 64 -9.48 22.10 -3.33
C PHE A 64 -9.52 22.39 -1.82
N ASP A 65 -10.72 22.73 -1.33
CA ASP A 65 -10.93 22.98 0.09
C ASP A 65 -11.31 21.68 0.79
N VAL A 66 -10.28 20.92 1.18
CA VAL A 66 -10.44 19.64 1.88
C VAL A 66 -11.26 19.78 3.16
N LYS A 67 -11.13 20.90 3.89
CA LYS A 67 -11.87 21.14 5.13
C LYS A 67 -13.37 21.27 4.88
N SER A 68 -13.75 22.07 3.88
CA SER A 68 -15.16 22.22 3.49
C SER A 68 -15.73 20.91 2.92
N TRP A 69 -14.92 20.16 2.16
CA TRP A 69 -15.33 18.84 1.65
C TRP A 69 -15.61 17.88 2.81
N MET A 70 -14.69 17.72 3.76
CA MET A 70 -14.88 16.87 4.93
C MET A 70 -16.12 17.24 5.73
N ALA A 71 -16.31 18.54 6.02
CA ALA A 71 -17.49 19.04 6.74
C ALA A 71 -18.81 18.69 6.00
N SER A 72 -18.78 18.74 4.66
CA SER A 72 -19.95 18.36 3.83
C SER A 72 -20.29 16.87 3.95
N LEU A 73 -19.27 16.00 4.02
CA LEU A 73 -19.46 14.56 4.19
C LEU A 73 -20.01 14.23 5.58
N GLU A 74 -19.42 14.79 6.61
CA GLU A 74 -19.90 14.62 8.00
C GLU A 74 -21.36 15.07 8.17
N ALA A 75 -21.73 16.16 7.52
CA ALA A 75 -23.11 16.66 7.53
C ALA A 75 -24.12 15.67 6.93
N LYS A 76 -23.72 14.93 5.86
CA LYS A 76 -24.58 13.92 5.22
C LYS A 76 -24.88 12.72 6.12
N VAL A 77 -23.97 12.37 7.01
CA VAL A 77 -24.13 11.22 7.92
C VAL A 77 -24.54 11.64 9.35
N LYS A 78 -24.85 12.92 9.55
CA LYS A 78 -25.26 13.42 10.86
C LYS A 78 -26.50 12.66 11.38
N GLY A 79 -26.39 12.12 12.60
CA GLY A 79 -27.48 11.34 13.22
C GLY A 79 -27.55 9.88 12.79
N GLN A 80 -26.73 9.44 11.83
CA GLN A 80 -26.63 8.01 11.50
C GLN A 80 -25.89 7.26 12.62
N LYS A 81 -26.29 6.00 12.84
CA LYS A 81 -25.60 5.10 13.76
C LYS A 81 -24.27 4.67 13.14
N GLY A 82 -23.23 4.62 13.94
CA GLY A 82 -21.96 4.04 13.54
C GLY A 82 -21.96 2.51 13.55
N ASN A 83 -20.92 1.91 12.94
CA ASN A 83 -20.79 0.47 12.74
C ASN A 83 -19.54 -0.10 13.44
N LEU A 84 -19.10 0.53 14.52
CA LEU A 84 -17.97 0.05 15.30
C LEU A 84 -18.33 -1.23 16.07
N GLN A 85 -17.33 -2.03 16.34
CA GLN A 85 -17.46 -3.17 17.24
C GLN A 85 -17.74 -2.71 18.68
N PRO A 86 -18.51 -3.49 19.45
CA PRO A 86 -18.78 -3.19 20.85
C PRO A 86 -17.49 -3.00 21.66
N GLY A 87 -17.44 -1.92 22.45
CA GLY A 87 -16.26 -1.59 23.25
C GLY A 87 -15.27 -0.65 22.59
N SER A 88 -15.47 -0.32 21.31
CA SER A 88 -14.65 0.67 20.61
C SER A 88 -14.89 2.09 21.16
N ASP A 89 -13.78 2.84 21.33
CA ASP A 89 -13.80 4.24 21.73
C ASP A 89 -13.64 5.15 20.50
N PRO A 90 -14.68 5.90 20.10
CA PRO A 90 -14.57 6.82 18.97
C PRO A 90 -13.54 7.94 19.16
N SER A 91 -13.10 8.22 20.39
CA SER A 91 -12.08 9.25 20.66
C SER A 91 -10.65 8.78 20.39
N ALA A 92 -10.46 7.49 20.08
CA ALA A 92 -9.16 6.91 19.76
C ALA A 92 -8.57 7.40 18.43
N LEU A 93 -9.40 7.95 17.54
CA LEU A 93 -8.96 8.50 16.25
C LEU A 93 -9.08 10.04 16.23
N PRO A 94 -8.07 10.76 15.72
CA PRO A 94 -8.10 12.21 15.61
C PRO A 94 -9.07 12.72 14.53
N GLY A 95 -9.46 11.87 13.59
CA GLY A 95 -10.32 12.18 12.45
C GLY A 95 -10.68 10.91 11.67
N PRO A 96 -11.34 11.07 10.50
CA PRO A 96 -11.64 9.96 9.61
C PRO A 96 -10.37 9.27 9.08
N ILE A 97 -10.54 8.01 8.66
CA ILE A 97 -9.50 7.19 8.04
C ILE A 97 -9.92 6.76 6.65
N LEU A 98 -8.98 6.71 5.73
CA LEU A 98 -9.09 6.09 4.41
C LEU A 98 -8.69 4.62 4.58
N ILE A 99 -9.48 3.71 4.04
CA ILE A 99 -9.23 2.26 4.08
C ILE A 99 -9.23 1.74 2.65
N ALA A 100 -8.19 1.03 2.25
CA ALA A 100 -8.19 0.19 1.06
C ALA A 100 -8.82 -1.15 1.43
N ASP A 101 -10.03 -1.39 0.96
CA ASP A 101 -10.84 -2.60 1.22
C ASP A 101 -10.66 -3.54 0.02
N GLU A 102 -9.53 -4.24 -0.01
CA GLU A 102 -8.88 -4.84 -1.18
C GLU A 102 -9.80 -5.80 -1.92
N GLU A 103 -10.23 -6.87 -1.28
CA GLU A 103 -11.07 -7.90 -1.90
C GLU A 103 -12.47 -7.39 -2.26
N ASN A 104 -12.92 -6.30 -1.66
CA ASN A 104 -14.14 -5.60 -2.05
C ASN A 104 -13.92 -4.59 -3.19
N SER A 105 -12.67 -4.43 -3.66
CA SER A 105 -12.30 -3.53 -4.76
C SER A 105 -12.79 -2.09 -4.55
N ARG A 106 -12.60 -1.55 -3.35
CA ARG A 106 -13.07 -0.21 -3.00
C ARG A 106 -12.17 0.49 -1.98
N LEU A 107 -12.22 1.82 -2.02
CA LEU A 107 -11.72 2.68 -0.94
C LEU A 107 -12.89 3.18 -0.11
N LEU A 108 -12.73 3.25 1.20
CA LEU A 108 -13.70 3.78 2.13
C LEU A 108 -13.08 4.91 2.96
N LEU A 109 -13.79 6.03 3.09
CA LEU A 109 -13.49 7.02 4.11
C LEU A 109 -14.46 6.81 5.27
N VAL A 110 -13.93 6.43 6.43
CA VAL A 110 -14.71 6.06 7.62
C VAL A 110 -14.40 7.02 8.75
N ASP A 111 -15.44 7.56 9.41
CA ASP A 111 -15.26 8.43 10.55
C ASP A 111 -14.97 7.67 11.86
N PRO A 112 -14.49 8.36 12.91
CA PRO A 112 -14.19 7.72 14.19
C PRO A 112 -15.36 6.94 14.83
N LYS A 113 -16.59 7.19 14.40
CA LYS A 113 -17.80 6.46 14.85
C LYS A 113 -18.13 5.25 13.98
N GLY A 114 -17.33 4.96 12.94
CA GLY A 114 -17.55 3.86 12.00
C GLY A 114 -18.66 4.14 10.99
N ARG A 115 -18.89 5.41 10.60
CA ARG A 115 -19.80 5.79 9.53
C ARG A 115 -19.03 6.00 8.24
N ILE A 116 -19.51 5.44 7.13
CA ILE A 116 -18.89 5.65 5.83
C ILE A 116 -19.24 7.05 5.34
N LEU A 117 -18.24 7.89 5.18
CA LEU A 117 -18.36 9.26 4.69
C LEU A 117 -18.31 9.34 3.17
N TRP A 118 -17.46 8.49 2.56
CA TRP A 118 -17.21 8.45 1.13
C TRP A 118 -16.74 7.05 0.73
N GLN A 119 -16.96 6.70 -0.53
CA GLN A 119 -16.52 5.44 -1.13
C GLN A 119 -16.11 5.68 -2.58
N PHE A 120 -15.07 4.98 -3.03
CA PHE A 120 -14.67 4.91 -4.43
C PHE A 120 -14.41 3.42 -4.82
N PRO A 121 -14.84 2.95 -6.00
CA PRO A 121 -15.72 3.68 -6.90
C PRO A 121 -17.18 3.70 -6.43
N SER A 122 -17.87 4.77 -6.77
CA SER A 122 -19.34 4.87 -6.72
C SER A 122 -19.90 4.84 -8.15
N PRO A 123 -21.21 4.63 -8.33
CA PRO A 123 -21.81 4.63 -9.67
C PRO A 123 -21.50 5.91 -10.44
N GLY A 124 -20.80 5.79 -11.56
CA GLY A 124 -20.42 6.91 -12.44
C GLY A 124 -18.98 7.39 -12.28
N ASP A 125 -18.24 6.94 -11.27
CA ASP A 125 -16.84 7.38 -11.03
C ASP A 125 -15.88 6.80 -12.10
N LEU A 126 -16.16 5.58 -12.58
CA LEU A 126 -15.34 4.94 -13.60
C LEU A 126 -15.83 5.28 -15.00
N GLN A 127 -14.92 5.70 -15.87
CA GLN A 127 -15.19 5.91 -17.27
C GLN A 127 -15.37 4.57 -18.02
N PRO A 128 -16.05 4.53 -19.18
CA PRO A 128 -16.17 3.30 -19.97
C PRO A 128 -14.81 2.65 -20.25
N GLY A 129 -14.65 1.40 -19.86
CA GLY A 129 -13.42 0.63 -20.01
C GLY A 129 -12.40 0.80 -18.88
N GLN A 130 -12.63 1.68 -17.90
CA GLN A 130 -11.83 1.74 -16.71
C GLN A 130 -12.25 0.68 -15.69
N THR A 131 -11.26 0.16 -14.96
CA THR A 131 -11.45 -0.74 -13.83
C THR A 131 -10.71 -0.17 -12.61
N PHE A 132 -11.20 -0.50 -11.43
CA PHE A 132 -10.52 -0.28 -10.16
C PHE A 132 -10.77 -1.53 -9.31
N LEU A 133 -9.76 -2.38 -9.20
CA LEU A 133 -9.86 -3.70 -8.58
C LEU A 133 -8.71 -3.90 -7.62
N ASN A 134 -9.00 -4.56 -6.51
CA ASN A 134 -8.03 -4.96 -5.50
C ASN A 134 -7.05 -3.82 -5.13
N PRO A 135 -7.56 -2.70 -4.59
CA PRO A 135 -6.66 -1.68 -4.04
C PRO A 135 -5.99 -2.24 -2.79
N ASP A 136 -4.67 -2.29 -2.84
CA ASP A 136 -3.81 -2.75 -1.78
C ASP A 136 -3.62 -1.61 -0.77
N ASP A 137 -2.86 -0.59 -1.15
CA ASP A 137 -2.71 0.63 -0.37
C ASP A 137 -3.39 1.84 -0.98
N ALA A 138 -3.68 2.83 -0.13
CA ALA A 138 -4.18 4.12 -0.57
C ALA A 138 -3.81 5.24 0.40
N PHE A 139 -3.20 6.30 -0.12
CA PHE A 139 -2.75 7.46 0.66
C PHE A 139 -3.28 8.76 0.08
N PHE A 140 -3.63 9.71 0.98
CA PHE A 140 -3.94 11.05 0.55
C PHE A 140 -2.73 11.75 -0.06
N GLY A 141 -2.93 12.45 -1.16
CA GLY A 141 -1.93 13.31 -1.75
C GLY A 141 -1.67 14.58 -0.92
N PRO A 142 -0.65 15.37 -1.31
CA PRO A 142 -0.13 16.48 -0.50
C PRO A 142 -1.10 17.66 -0.33
N THR A 143 -2.13 17.76 -1.16
CA THR A 143 -3.17 18.80 -1.01
C THR A 143 -4.41 18.29 -0.29
N GLY A 144 -4.53 16.97 -0.09
CA GLY A 144 -5.71 16.31 0.43
C GLY A 144 -6.87 16.24 -0.58
N GLY A 145 -6.65 16.67 -1.81
CA GLY A 145 -7.61 16.60 -2.91
C GLY A 145 -7.37 15.40 -3.85
N GLU A 146 -6.32 14.66 -3.62
CA GLU A 146 -5.90 13.49 -4.37
C GLU A 146 -5.83 12.27 -3.44
N ILE A 147 -6.05 11.10 -4.00
CA ILE A 147 -5.71 9.80 -3.39
C ILE A 147 -4.86 9.05 -4.41
N MET A 148 -3.71 8.55 -3.99
CA MET A 148 -2.92 7.59 -4.76
C MET A 148 -3.18 6.21 -4.19
N ALA A 149 -3.57 5.26 -5.05
CA ALA A 149 -3.83 3.89 -4.68
C ALA A 149 -2.96 2.93 -5.49
N THR A 150 -2.44 1.92 -4.85
CA THR A 150 -1.84 0.76 -5.50
C THR A 150 -2.91 -0.30 -5.77
N GLN A 151 -2.72 -1.02 -6.85
CA GLN A 151 -3.50 -2.18 -7.23
C GLN A 151 -2.50 -3.30 -7.53
N GLU A 152 -1.98 -3.91 -6.47
CA GLU A 152 -0.83 -4.82 -6.52
C GLU A 152 -1.06 -5.96 -7.51
N SER A 153 -2.13 -6.72 -7.34
CA SER A 153 -2.52 -7.84 -8.19
C SER A 153 -2.96 -7.43 -9.61
N GLN A 154 -3.19 -6.13 -9.83
CA GLN A 154 -3.52 -5.55 -11.13
C GLN A 154 -2.33 -4.86 -11.81
N PHE A 155 -1.16 -4.83 -11.17
CA PHE A 155 0.08 -4.26 -11.71
C PHE A 155 -0.04 -2.79 -12.09
N ALA A 156 -0.75 -2.01 -11.29
CA ALA A 156 -1.02 -0.60 -11.58
C ALA A 156 -1.06 0.25 -10.32
N ILE A 157 -0.70 1.52 -10.47
CA ILE A 157 -0.97 2.57 -9.49
C ILE A 157 -1.93 3.59 -10.10
N THR A 158 -2.80 4.17 -9.28
CA THR A 158 -3.94 4.97 -9.76
C THR A 158 -4.12 6.21 -8.90
N GLU A 159 -4.11 7.39 -9.52
CA GLU A 159 -4.46 8.64 -8.86
C GLU A 159 -5.95 8.95 -9.06
N ILE A 160 -6.64 9.24 -7.97
CA ILE A 160 -8.04 9.59 -7.92
C ILE A 160 -8.16 11.03 -7.48
N SER A 161 -8.80 11.88 -8.28
CA SER A 161 -9.16 13.23 -7.86
C SER A 161 -10.46 13.21 -7.05
N ILE A 162 -10.40 13.64 -5.81
CA ILE A 162 -11.57 13.72 -4.92
C ILE A 162 -12.57 14.73 -5.46
N GLN A 163 -12.09 15.83 -6.05
CA GLN A 163 -12.96 16.88 -6.59
C GLN A 163 -13.83 16.39 -7.75
N SER A 164 -13.27 15.61 -8.66
CA SER A 164 -14.00 15.08 -9.82
C SER A 164 -14.68 13.75 -9.55
N GLY A 165 -14.23 12.99 -8.55
CA GLY A 165 -14.63 11.60 -8.31
C GLY A 165 -14.08 10.62 -9.35
N HIS A 166 -13.07 11.00 -10.15
CA HIS A 166 -12.57 10.19 -11.25
C HIS A 166 -11.08 9.84 -11.11
N ILE A 167 -10.67 8.76 -11.78
CA ILE A 167 -9.27 8.45 -12.02
C ILE A 167 -8.70 9.50 -12.98
N VAL A 168 -7.64 10.19 -12.55
CA VAL A 168 -6.97 11.25 -13.33
C VAL A 168 -5.61 10.83 -13.86
N TYR A 169 -4.97 9.83 -13.24
CA TYR A 169 -3.72 9.26 -13.69
C TYR A 169 -3.66 7.77 -13.37
N ARG A 170 -2.92 7.02 -14.21
CA ARG A 170 -2.58 5.62 -13.97
C ARG A 170 -1.22 5.31 -14.58
N TYR A 171 -0.40 4.57 -13.83
CA TYR A 171 0.81 3.95 -14.32
C TYR A 171 0.71 2.43 -14.14
N GLY A 172 1.25 1.68 -15.09
CA GLY A 172 1.02 0.25 -15.19
C GLY A 172 -0.18 -0.09 -16.09
N HIS A 173 -0.35 -1.36 -16.34
CA HIS A 173 -1.39 -1.89 -17.24
C HIS A 173 -2.20 -2.94 -16.49
N PRO A 174 -3.47 -2.65 -16.09
CA PRO A 174 -4.27 -3.59 -15.33
C PRO A 174 -4.30 -4.98 -15.92
N GLY A 175 -3.88 -5.97 -15.10
CA GLY A 175 -3.80 -7.37 -15.49
C GLY A 175 -2.56 -7.76 -16.30
N VAL A 176 -1.60 -6.85 -16.53
CA VAL A 176 -0.40 -7.12 -17.35
C VAL A 176 0.86 -6.71 -16.59
N ALA A 177 1.53 -7.70 -16.00
CA ALA A 177 2.83 -7.52 -15.35
C ALA A 177 3.94 -7.22 -16.36
N GLY A 178 4.94 -6.44 -15.94
CA GLY A 178 6.11 -6.19 -16.75
C GLY A 178 7.15 -5.32 -16.07
N SER A 179 8.32 -5.18 -16.72
CA SER A 179 9.45 -4.42 -16.19
C SER A 179 9.89 -3.26 -17.09
N ALA A 180 9.33 -3.15 -18.30
CA ALA A 180 9.61 -2.04 -19.21
C ALA A 180 9.02 -0.71 -18.67
N ALA A 181 9.44 0.41 -19.24
CA ALA A 181 8.81 1.70 -18.94
C ALA A 181 7.30 1.65 -19.19
N GLY A 182 6.51 2.12 -18.23
CA GLY A 182 5.05 2.02 -18.24
C GLY A 182 4.48 0.74 -17.63
N PHE A 183 5.31 -0.20 -17.18
CA PHE A 183 4.87 -1.45 -16.56
C PHE A 183 5.36 -1.59 -15.11
N LEU A 184 4.60 -2.37 -14.33
CA LEU A 184 4.88 -2.76 -12.96
C LEU A 184 4.69 -4.28 -12.80
N ASP A 185 5.27 -4.85 -11.75
CA ASP A 185 5.03 -6.24 -11.35
C ASP A 185 4.89 -6.33 -9.82
N ASN A 186 3.65 -6.41 -9.35
CA ASN A 186 3.26 -6.27 -7.96
C ASN A 186 3.77 -4.94 -7.37
N PRO A 187 3.22 -3.78 -7.78
CA PRO A 187 3.53 -2.53 -7.10
C PRO A 187 2.89 -2.51 -5.72
N ASP A 188 3.64 -2.03 -4.76
CA ASP A 188 3.17 -1.75 -3.43
C ASP A 188 3.56 -0.33 -3.06
N ASP A 189 2.92 0.28 -2.10
CA ASP A 189 3.04 1.68 -1.76
C ASP A 189 3.21 2.63 -2.96
N ALA A 190 2.29 3.53 -3.14
CA ALA A 190 2.46 4.62 -4.09
C ALA A 190 2.12 5.95 -3.43
N MET A 191 3.04 6.89 -3.49
CA MET A 191 2.86 8.20 -2.86
C MET A 191 3.02 9.33 -3.86
N LEU A 192 1.98 10.15 -3.99
CA LEU A 192 2.03 11.40 -4.73
C LEU A 192 2.72 12.47 -3.87
N LEU A 193 3.91 12.89 -4.29
CA LEU A 193 4.77 13.80 -3.53
C LEU A 193 4.40 15.27 -3.73
N PRO A 194 4.81 16.17 -2.81
CA PRO A 194 4.54 17.60 -2.92
C PRO A 194 5.04 18.28 -4.21
N ASN A 195 5.98 17.68 -4.91
CA ASN A 195 6.49 18.17 -6.20
C ASN A 195 5.75 17.60 -7.42
N GLY A 196 4.70 16.79 -7.20
CA GLY A 196 3.88 16.17 -8.25
C GLY A 196 4.47 14.89 -8.85
N ASN A 197 5.61 14.43 -8.36
CA ASN A 197 6.14 13.12 -8.73
C ASN A 197 5.57 12.03 -7.82
N ILE A 198 5.77 10.78 -8.21
CA ILE A 198 5.25 9.62 -7.49
C ILE A 198 6.41 8.71 -7.13
N MET A 199 6.45 8.23 -5.89
CA MET A 199 7.32 7.15 -5.47
C MET A 199 6.50 5.88 -5.34
N THR A 200 7.01 4.74 -5.82
CA THR A 200 6.35 3.43 -5.67
C THR A 200 7.36 2.30 -5.61
N ALA A 201 7.10 1.33 -4.77
CA ALA A 201 7.78 0.05 -4.77
C ALA A 201 7.29 -0.82 -5.94
N ASP A 202 8.18 -1.61 -6.54
CA ASP A 202 7.89 -2.52 -7.65
C ASP A 202 8.50 -3.89 -7.31
N ILE A 203 7.78 -4.60 -6.44
CA ILE A 203 8.23 -5.74 -5.62
C ILE A 203 8.98 -6.78 -6.42
N LYS A 204 8.32 -7.35 -7.46
CA LYS A 204 8.87 -8.47 -8.23
C LYS A 204 9.90 -8.04 -9.26
N ASN A 205 10.00 -6.75 -9.54
CA ASN A 205 11.08 -6.17 -10.32
C ASN A 205 12.28 -5.74 -9.45
N CYS A 206 12.22 -5.93 -8.12
CA CYS A 206 13.29 -5.66 -7.13
C CYS A 206 13.77 -4.21 -7.12
N ARG A 207 12.90 -3.25 -7.41
CA ARG A 207 13.24 -1.84 -7.63
C ARG A 207 12.21 -0.90 -7.00
N ILE A 208 12.64 0.35 -6.80
CA ILE A 208 11.76 1.45 -6.44
C ILE A 208 11.76 2.44 -7.61
N LEU A 209 10.60 2.94 -7.98
CA LEU A 209 10.45 3.87 -9.10
C LEU A 209 10.11 5.28 -8.60
N TYR A 210 10.81 6.27 -9.14
CA TYR A 210 10.46 7.67 -9.02
C TYR A 210 9.90 8.14 -10.36
N LEU A 211 8.61 8.43 -10.39
CA LEU A 211 7.83 8.65 -11.61
C LEU A 211 7.43 10.12 -11.73
N SER A 212 7.24 10.57 -12.97
CA SER A 212 6.55 11.82 -13.27
C SER A 212 5.29 11.52 -14.08
N PRO A 213 4.11 12.06 -13.70
CA PRO A 213 2.89 11.86 -14.48
C PRO A 213 2.98 12.36 -15.94
N SER A 214 3.97 13.18 -16.25
CA SER A 214 4.18 13.70 -17.61
C SER A 214 4.95 12.76 -18.55
N SER A 215 5.47 11.61 -18.04
CA SER A 215 6.30 10.69 -18.82
C SER A 215 6.02 9.23 -18.44
N PRO A 216 5.93 8.31 -19.42
CA PRO A 216 5.87 6.88 -19.12
C PRO A 216 7.23 6.32 -18.66
N ALA A 217 8.34 7.01 -18.93
CA ALA A 217 9.65 6.60 -18.46
C ALA A 217 9.87 7.11 -17.04
N PRO A 218 10.33 6.26 -16.09
CA PRO A 218 10.72 6.71 -14.77
C PRO A 218 11.73 7.85 -14.81
N VAL A 219 11.60 8.81 -13.92
CA VAL A 219 12.59 9.87 -13.70
C VAL A 219 13.85 9.27 -13.10
N HIS A 220 13.66 8.32 -12.15
CA HIS A 220 14.75 7.57 -11.56
C HIS A 220 14.29 6.15 -11.21
N ILE A 221 15.23 5.20 -11.24
CA ILE A 221 15.05 3.83 -10.81
C ILE A 221 16.10 3.56 -9.74
N TYR A 222 15.67 3.24 -8.53
CA TYR A 222 16.54 2.77 -7.47
C TYR A 222 16.58 1.24 -7.54
N GLY A 223 17.78 0.68 -7.60
CA GLY A 223 17.99 -0.74 -7.81
C GLY A 223 18.02 -1.17 -9.28
N GLU A 224 18.53 -2.37 -9.51
CA GLU A 224 18.50 -3.00 -10.82
C GLU A 224 17.14 -3.65 -11.07
N THR A 225 16.60 -3.47 -12.27
CA THR A 225 15.41 -4.21 -12.71
C THR A 225 15.77 -5.68 -12.92
N THR A 226 15.30 -6.54 -12.03
CA THR A 226 15.59 -7.97 -12.04
C THR A 226 14.49 -8.75 -11.33
N THR A 227 14.42 -10.05 -11.51
CA THR A 227 13.54 -10.95 -10.74
C THR A 227 14.28 -11.69 -9.63
N ALA A 228 15.58 -11.43 -9.46
CA ALA A 228 16.40 -12.00 -8.40
C ALA A 228 16.48 -11.01 -7.22
N CYS A 229 15.37 -10.88 -6.50
CA CYS A 229 15.24 -9.95 -5.38
C CYS A 229 15.95 -10.48 -4.13
N TYR A 230 17.04 -9.86 -3.77
CA TYR A 230 17.75 -10.07 -2.51
C TYR A 230 18.39 -8.76 -2.06
N HIS A 231 18.57 -8.61 -0.76
CA HIS A 231 19.14 -7.39 -0.17
C HIS A 231 20.60 -7.17 -0.58
N GLN A 232 20.83 -6.15 -1.36
CA GLN A 232 22.13 -5.62 -1.76
C GLN A 232 22.00 -4.15 -2.19
N PRO A 233 21.35 -3.29 -1.39
CA PRO A 233 21.14 -1.91 -1.79
C PRO A 233 22.46 -1.13 -1.86
N PRO A 234 22.59 -0.10 -2.70
CA PRO A 234 21.55 0.43 -3.59
C PRO A 234 21.44 -0.29 -4.93
N GLN A 235 22.24 -1.36 -5.19
CA GLN A 235 22.23 -2.07 -6.47
C GLN A 235 20.97 -2.90 -6.66
N ARG A 236 20.39 -3.42 -5.56
CA ARG A 236 19.25 -4.32 -5.61
C ARG A 236 18.53 -4.32 -4.27
N PHE A 237 17.20 -4.47 -4.33
CA PHE A 237 16.37 -4.60 -3.14
C PHE A 237 15.78 -6.01 -3.03
N GLY A 238 15.59 -6.48 -1.81
CA GLY A 238 15.02 -7.78 -1.49
C GLY A 238 13.49 -7.76 -1.54
N SER A 239 12.88 -7.57 -2.71
CA SER A 239 11.43 -7.37 -2.85
C SER A 239 10.96 -6.18 -1.99
N PRO A 240 11.24 -4.95 -2.42
CA PRO A 240 10.82 -3.76 -1.67
C PRO A 240 9.29 -3.71 -1.64
N ASN A 241 8.73 -3.66 -0.43
CA ASN A 241 7.30 -3.55 -0.16
C ASN A 241 6.97 -2.09 0.15
N GLY A 242 7.37 -1.63 1.33
CA GLY A 242 7.17 -0.27 1.78
C GLY A 242 8.19 0.74 1.26
N VAL A 243 7.75 1.94 0.90
CA VAL A 243 8.62 3.08 0.58
C VAL A 243 8.01 4.39 1.11
N PHE A 244 8.27 4.69 2.37
CA PHE A 244 7.65 5.82 3.07
C PHE A 244 8.56 7.03 3.18
N PRO A 245 8.04 8.26 3.02
CA PRO A 245 8.81 9.48 3.24
C PRO A 245 9.05 9.68 4.73
N MET A 246 10.29 10.04 5.07
CA MET A 246 10.70 10.38 6.42
C MET A 246 10.74 11.90 6.63
N ALA A 247 10.64 12.34 7.88
CA ALA A 247 10.66 13.76 8.23
C ALA A 247 11.95 14.49 7.81
N ASN A 248 13.07 13.77 7.69
CA ASN A 248 14.35 14.32 7.25
C ASN A 248 14.51 14.42 5.72
N GLY A 249 13.51 14.02 4.96
CA GLY A 249 13.51 14.02 3.49
C GLY A 249 14.09 12.76 2.85
N ASN A 250 14.46 11.76 3.64
CA ASN A 250 14.86 10.44 3.18
C ASN A 250 13.64 9.52 3.01
N TRP A 251 13.90 8.29 2.62
CA TRP A 251 12.91 7.24 2.42
C TRP A 251 13.20 6.09 3.39
N LEU A 252 12.17 5.60 4.04
CA LEU A 252 12.22 4.34 4.76
C LEU A 252 11.73 3.25 3.81
N VAL A 253 12.61 2.30 3.51
CA VAL A 253 12.34 1.20 2.58
C VAL A 253 12.22 -0.08 3.38
N THR A 254 11.16 -0.84 3.15
CA THR A 254 10.95 -2.15 3.77
C THR A 254 11.13 -3.23 2.71
N GLU A 255 11.94 -4.25 3.00
CA GLU A 255 12.22 -5.35 2.08
C GLU A 255 11.72 -6.67 2.68
N ILE A 256 10.86 -7.38 1.93
CA ILE A 256 10.30 -8.67 2.35
C ILE A 256 11.40 -9.73 2.43
N ASN A 257 12.21 -9.85 1.36
CA ASN A 257 13.23 -10.88 1.26
C ASN A 257 14.46 -10.52 2.09
N GLY A 258 14.60 -11.21 3.21
CA GLY A 258 15.68 -11.00 4.15
C GLY A 258 15.33 -10.10 5.33
N ASP A 259 14.07 -9.65 5.39
CA ASP A 259 13.51 -8.95 6.56
C ASP A 259 14.27 -7.63 6.91
N TRP A 260 14.51 -6.78 5.90
CA TRP A 260 15.28 -5.56 6.07
C TRP A 260 14.42 -4.30 6.12
N VAL A 261 14.91 -3.31 6.84
CA VAL A 261 14.45 -1.92 6.80
C VAL A 261 15.65 -1.01 6.58
N ASP A 262 15.58 -0.18 5.53
CA ASP A 262 16.66 0.68 5.07
C ASP A 262 16.26 2.16 5.15
N GLU A 263 17.19 3.03 5.52
CA GLU A 263 17.05 4.46 5.24
C GLU A 263 17.82 4.81 3.97
N MET A 264 17.13 5.32 2.97
CA MET A 264 17.68 5.70 1.68
C MET A 264 17.50 7.20 1.43
N THR A 265 18.56 7.88 1.02
CA THR A 265 18.48 9.28 0.58
C THR A 265 17.81 9.42 -0.78
N PRO A 266 17.32 10.62 -1.17
CA PRO A 266 16.82 10.87 -2.52
C PRO A 266 17.83 10.61 -3.64
N SER A 267 19.13 10.57 -3.32
CA SER A 267 20.17 10.19 -4.29
C SER A 267 20.43 8.68 -4.37
N GLY A 268 19.70 7.87 -3.60
CA GLY A 268 19.85 6.42 -3.56
C GLY A 268 20.95 5.91 -2.63
N GLN A 269 21.56 6.78 -1.80
CA GLN A 269 22.54 6.34 -0.80
C GLN A 269 21.82 5.70 0.38
N ILE A 270 22.24 4.51 0.79
CA ILE A 270 21.77 3.85 2.01
C ILE A 270 22.55 4.39 3.21
N LEU A 271 21.84 4.88 4.21
CA LEU A 271 22.41 5.42 5.44
C LEU A 271 22.48 4.37 6.54
N PHE A 272 21.51 3.48 6.62
CA PHE A 272 21.54 2.28 7.42
C PHE A 272 20.69 1.18 6.82
N SER A 273 20.97 -0.06 7.22
CA SER A 273 20.13 -1.24 7.00
C SER A 273 20.03 -1.98 8.33
N THR A 274 18.84 -2.38 8.72
CA THR A 274 18.61 -3.09 9.98
C THR A 274 17.51 -4.13 9.84
N HIS A 275 17.50 -5.12 10.75
CA HIS A 275 16.39 -6.05 10.88
C HIS A 275 15.49 -5.63 12.04
N PRO A 276 14.18 -5.53 11.83
CA PRO A 276 13.23 -5.46 12.94
C PRO A 276 13.37 -6.70 13.83
N PRO A 277 13.48 -6.57 15.18
CA PRO A 277 13.87 -7.68 16.03
C PRO A 277 12.81 -8.79 16.10
N GLY A 278 13.16 -9.97 15.57
CA GLY A 278 12.30 -11.15 15.62
C GLY A 278 11.04 -11.06 14.74
N ILE A 279 11.05 -10.17 13.76
CA ILE A 279 10.05 -10.10 12.69
C ILE A 279 10.58 -10.85 11.48
N THR A 280 9.69 -11.59 10.83
CA THR A 280 9.84 -12.09 9.48
C THR A 280 8.73 -11.50 8.64
N TYR A 281 9.01 -11.27 7.36
CA TYR A 281 8.10 -10.63 6.44
C TYR A 281 7.60 -9.26 7.00
N PRO A 282 8.50 -8.28 7.20
CA PRO A 282 8.07 -6.91 7.47
C PRO A 282 7.31 -6.41 6.23
N SER A 283 6.06 -5.98 6.41
CA SER A 283 5.28 -5.40 5.33
C SER A 283 5.66 -3.94 5.18
N ASP A 284 5.10 -3.07 6.00
CA ASP A 284 5.41 -1.66 5.97
C ASP A 284 6.10 -1.17 7.23
N SER A 285 6.98 -0.18 7.04
CA SER A 285 7.66 0.49 8.14
C SER A 285 7.48 1.99 8.05
N ASN A 286 7.13 2.62 9.18
CA ASN A 286 6.90 4.04 9.30
C ASN A 286 7.82 4.68 10.34
N GLU A 287 8.27 5.92 10.10
CA GLU A 287 8.99 6.71 11.10
C GLU A 287 8.02 7.22 12.17
N VAL A 288 8.24 6.84 13.42
CA VAL A 288 7.50 7.38 14.59
C VAL A 288 8.10 8.72 15.02
N SER A 289 9.42 8.77 15.04
CA SER A 289 10.24 9.95 15.30
C SER A 289 11.66 9.65 14.84
N PRO A 290 12.55 10.65 14.71
CA PRO A 290 13.92 10.40 14.27
C PRO A 290 14.61 9.26 15.00
N GLY A 291 14.96 8.20 14.27
CA GLY A 291 15.62 6.99 14.80
C GLY A 291 14.71 5.98 15.50
N LEU A 292 13.40 6.18 15.47
CA LEU A 292 12.38 5.26 15.99
C LEU A 292 11.43 4.88 14.86
N TYR A 293 11.29 3.59 14.60
CA TYR A 293 10.52 3.04 13.51
C TYR A 293 9.45 2.08 14.03
N LEU A 294 8.34 2.01 13.32
CA LEU A 294 7.20 1.12 13.56
C LEU A 294 7.05 0.20 12.34
N THR A 295 6.87 -1.09 12.55
CA THR A 295 6.64 -2.06 11.47
C THR A 295 5.59 -3.07 11.84
N ALA A 296 4.93 -3.64 10.82
CA ALA A 296 4.02 -4.76 10.92
C ALA A 296 4.66 -6.01 10.30
N ALA A 297 4.46 -7.17 10.93
CA ALA A 297 4.88 -8.47 10.40
C ALA A 297 3.68 -9.13 9.71
N TYR A 298 3.75 -9.27 8.38
CA TYR A 298 2.69 -9.90 7.58
C TYR A 298 2.69 -11.42 7.74
N THR A 299 2.39 -11.86 8.95
CA THR A 299 2.40 -13.27 9.37
C THR A 299 1.16 -13.64 10.19
N SER A 300 0.96 -14.93 10.42
CA SER A 300 -0.07 -15.44 11.33
C SER A 300 0.55 -16.41 12.37
N PRO A 301 0.56 -16.06 13.66
CA PRO A 301 0.14 -14.79 14.24
C PRO A 301 0.99 -13.62 13.76
N GLY A 302 0.36 -12.43 13.65
CA GLY A 302 1.04 -11.19 13.29
C GLY A 302 1.55 -10.43 14.51
N VAL A 303 2.50 -9.53 14.26
CA VAL A 303 3.14 -8.68 15.29
C VAL A 303 3.28 -7.27 14.76
N ILE A 304 3.13 -6.28 15.64
CA ILE A 304 3.48 -4.89 15.36
C ILE A 304 4.51 -4.45 16.41
N GLU A 305 5.59 -3.81 15.96
CA GLU A 305 6.62 -3.40 16.91
C GLU A 305 7.30 -2.07 16.57
N GLU A 306 7.82 -1.42 17.60
CA GLU A 306 8.74 -0.29 17.47
C GLU A 306 10.16 -0.75 17.76
N PHE A 307 11.08 -0.30 16.93
CA PHE A 307 12.50 -0.59 17.01
C PHE A 307 13.33 0.66 16.67
N ASN A 308 14.58 0.65 17.06
CA ASN A 308 15.50 1.74 16.74
C ASN A 308 16.40 1.38 15.53
N GLN A 309 17.16 2.36 15.06
CA GLN A 309 18.08 2.24 13.93
C GLN A 309 19.11 1.08 14.07
N SER A 310 19.43 0.65 15.27
CA SER A 310 20.33 -0.49 15.51
C SER A 310 19.62 -1.84 15.65
N GLY A 311 18.31 -1.90 15.39
CA GLY A 311 17.52 -3.12 15.55
C GLY A 311 17.15 -3.43 17.00
N GLY A 312 17.25 -2.46 17.92
CA GLY A 312 16.83 -2.63 19.31
C GLY A 312 15.33 -2.52 19.49
N LEU A 313 14.67 -3.54 20.04
CA LEU A 313 13.24 -3.54 20.34
C LEU A 313 12.91 -2.52 21.42
N LEU A 314 11.87 -1.69 21.19
CA LEU A 314 11.41 -0.67 22.14
C LEU A 314 9.98 -0.92 22.61
N TRP A 315 9.13 -1.42 21.74
CA TRP A 315 7.76 -1.81 22.08
C TRP A 315 7.29 -2.92 21.13
N ARG A 316 6.37 -3.76 21.60
CA ARG A 316 5.81 -4.84 20.80
C ARG A 316 4.35 -5.10 21.17
N PHE A 317 3.53 -5.28 20.17
CA PHE A 317 2.17 -5.79 20.28
C PHE A 317 2.12 -7.18 19.65
N ASP A 318 2.11 -8.20 20.51
CA ASP A 318 2.06 -9.61 20.15
C ASP A 318 0.95 -10.28 20.98
N PRO A 319 -0.32 -9.95 20.69
CA PRO A 319 -1.45 -10.37 21.52
C PRO A 319 -1.83 -11.81 21.25
N THR A 320 -2.47 -12.43 22.24
CA THR A 320 -3.04 -13.77 22.14
C THR A 320 -4.57 -13.76 22.27
N GLY A 321 -5.22 -14.85 21.88
CA GLY A 321 -6.67 -15.01 21.97
C GLY A 321 -7.43 -14.11 20.98
N PRO A 322 -8.53 -13.45 21.40
CA PRO A 322 -9.38 -12.69 20.47
C PRO A 322 -8.71 -11.46 19.82
N GLN A 323 -7.59 -11.01 20.35
CA GLN A 323 -6.83 -9.88 19.81
C GLN A 323 -5.69 -10.31 18.89
N THR A 324 -5.42 -11.62 18.74
CA THR A 324 -4.36 -12.13 17.86
C THR A 324 -4.49 -11.52 16.46
N LEU A 325 -3.36 -10.99 15.96
CA LEU A 325 -3.30 -10.43 14.62
C LEU A 325 -3.11 -11.54 13.59
N ASN A 326 -3.61 -11.28 12.37
CA ASN A 326 -3.51 -12.21 11.26
C ASN A 326 -3.16 -11.44 9.98
N HIS A 327 -1.88 -11.42 9.62
CA HIS A 327 -1.31 -10.66 8.51
C HIS A 327 -1.60 -9.15 8.61
N PRO A 328 -1.16 -8.47 9.70
CA PRO A 328 -1.19 -7.01 9.71
C PRO A 328 -0.24 -6.47 8.63
N SER A 329 -0.72 -5.56 7.79
CA SER A 329 0.08 -4.99 6.71
C SER A 329 0.72 -3.66 7.11
N ILE A 330 -0.06 -2.63 7.35
CA ILE A 330 0.46 -1.31 7.71
C ILE A 330 0.16 -0.95 9.17
N ALA A 331 1.10 -0.25 9.80
CA ALA A 331 0.93 0.36 11.12
C ALA A 331 1.39 1.82 11.10
N ILE A 332 0.51 2.73 11.56
CA ILE A 332 0.72 4.18 11.54
C ILE A 332 0.69 4.74 12.96
N PRO A 333 1.71 5.53 13.37
CA PRO A 333 1.67 6.21 14.66
C PRO A 333 0.60 7.32 14.69
N LEU A 334 -0.23 7.33 15.72
CA LEU A 334 -1.21 8.39 15.95
C LEU A 334 -0.60 9.55 16.75
N PRO A 335 -1.16 10.78 16.64
CA PRO A 335 -0.65 11.94 17.36
C PRO A 335 -0.64 11.82 18.89
N ASP A 336 -1.47 10.95 19.46
CA ASP A 336 -1.54 10.67 20.90
C ASP A 336 -0.59 9.57 21.37
N GLY A 337 0.16 8.97 20.42
CA GLY A 337 1.11 7.89 20.65
C GLY A 337 0.50 6.49 20.58
N ASN A 338 -0.79 6.36 20.27
CA ASN A 338 -1.42 5.09 19.93
C ASN A 338 -1.06 4.68 18.49
N ILE A 339 -1.51 3.51 18.06
CA ILE A 339 -1.18 2.95 16.75
C ILE A 339 -2.45 2.58 16.02
N LEU A 340 -2.62 3.11 14.80
CA LEU A 340 -3.60 2.67 13.83
C LEU A 340 -2.97 1.57 12.97
N ALA A 341 -3.68 0.46 12.74
CA ALA A 341 -3.17 -0.63 11.91
C ALA A 341 -4.29 -1.36 11.18
N THR A 342 -3.94 -1.93 10.05
CA THR A 342 -4.73 -2.95 9.37
C THR A 342 -4.41 -4.32 9.95
N ASP A 343 -5.38 -5.22 9.91
CA ASP A 343 -5.26 -6.61 10.35
C ASP A 343 -6.02 -7.45 9.33
N ASP A 344 -5.40 -7.55 8.18
CA ASP A 344 -5.90 -7.99 6.88
C ASP A 344 -6.83 -9.16 6.94
N ARG A 345 -6.27 -10.34 7.23
CA ARG A 345 -6.99 -11.61 7.23
C ARG A 345 -7.85 -11.82 8.47
N ASN A 346 -7.93 -10.79 9.29
CA ASN A 346 -8.97 -10.62 10.28
C ASN A 346 -10.07 -9.65 9.84
N ASP A 347 -10.03 -9.17 8.59
CA ASP A 347 -11.06 -8.31 7.99
C ASP A 347 -11.34 -7.03 8.82
N ARG A 348 -10.31 -6.42 9.40
CA ARG A 348 -10.50 -5.28 10.32
C ARG A 348 -9.37 -4.27 10.29
N VAL A 349 -9.73 -3.03 10.62
CA VAL A 349 -8.80 -1.94 10.97
C VAL A 349 -8.96 -1.66 12.46
N ILE A 350 -7.85 -1.44 13.17
CA ILE A 350 -7.79 -1.34 14.62
C ILE A 350 -6.98 -0.15 15.10
N VAL A 351 -7.29 0.35 16.31
CA VAL A 351 -6.39 1.23 17.07
C VAL A 351 -5.94 0.50 18.33
N ILE A 352 -4.63 0.50 18.55
CA ILE A 352 -3.96 -0.12 19.69
C ILE A 352 -3.53 0.97 20.67
N ASP A 353 -3.99 0.87 21.92
CA ASP A 353 -3.44 1.66 23.03
C ASP A 353 -2.09 1.07 23.44
N LYS A 354 -1.03 1.80 23.12
CA LYS A 354 0.36 1.40 23.42
C LYS A 354 0.65 1.19 24.91
N LYS A 355 -0.03 1.94 25.78
CA LYS A 355 0.22 1.86 27.24
C LYS A 355 -0.35 0.59 27.86
N THR A 356 -1.51 0.15 27.35
CA THR A 356 -2.22 -1.01 27.89
C THR A 356 -2.06 -2.26 27.04
N ASN A 357 -1.47 -2.15 25.84
CA ASN A 357 -1.39 -3.21 24.83
C ASN A 357 -2.77 -3.83 24.56
N LYS A 358 -3.76 -2.96 24.24
CA LYS A 358 -5.13 -3.40 23.94
C LYS A 358 -5.65 -2.71 22.70
N ILE A 359 -6.44 -3.43 21.91
CA ILE A 359 -7.28 -2.85 20.87
C ILE A 359 -8.39 -2.05 21.56
N ILE A 360 -8.47 -0.74 21.27
CA ILE A 360 -9.44 0.17 21.86
C ILE A 360 -10.46 0.70 20.85
N TRP A 361 -10.23 0.50 19.56
CA TRP A 361 -11.12 0.83 18.47
C TRP A 361 -11.02 -0.22 17.38
N GLN A 362 -12.14 -0.57 16.75
CA GLN A 362 -12.18 -1.54 15.66
C GLN A 362 -13.32 -1.25 14.69
N TYR A 363 -12.99 -1.22 13.39
CA TYR A 363 -13.91 -1.27 12.27
C TYR A 363 -13.65 -2.55 11.48
N GLY A 364 -14.71 -3.26 11.08
CA GLY A 364 -14.62 -4.62 10.56
C GLY A 364 -14.97 -5.68 11.60
N TYR A 365 -15.46 -6.83 11.16
CA TYR A 365 -15.81 -7.97 12.02
C TYR A 365 -14.69 -9.02 11.93
N THR A 366 -13.99 -9.25 13.03
CA THR A 366 -12.84 -10.17 13.06
C THR A 366 -13.14 -11.50 12.36
N GLY A 367 -12.38 -11.78 11.28
CA GLY A 367 -12.47 -12.99 10.47
C GLY A 367 -13.82 -13.18 9.77
N THR A 368 -14.52 -12.08 9.47
CA THR A 368 -15.81 -12.14 8.79
C THR A 368 -15.89 -11.07 7.72
N SER A 369 -15.56 -11.46 6.51
CA SER A 369 -15.58 -10.57 5.34
C SER A 369 -16.99 -10.17 4.90
N GLY A 370 -17.11 -9.03 4.23
CA GLY A 370 -18.37 -8.57 3.65
C GLY A 370 -18.33 -7.16 3.10
N THR A 371 -19.40 -6.77 2.41
CA THR A 371 -19.53 -5.48 1.72
C THR A 371 -20.44 -4.47 2.42
N LYS A 372 -21.20 -4.91 3.44
CA LYS A 372 -22.14 -4.05 4.18
C LYS A 372 -21.38 -3.04 5.05
N PRO A 373 -22.00 -1.89 5.40
CA PRO A 373 -21.39 -0.98 6.39
C PRO A 373 -20.98 -1.71 7.66
N GLY A 374 -19.73 -1.50 8.11
CA GLY A 374 -19.14 -2.19 9.25
C GLY A 374 -18.41 -3.49 8.91
N TYR A 375 -18.42 -3.93 7.66
CA TYR A 375 -17.65 -5.08 7.16
C TYR A 375 -16.55 -4.62 6.22
N LEU A 376 -15.45 -5.36 6.21
CA LEU A 376 -14.31 -5.26 5.29
C LEU A 376 -14.03 -6.65 4.70
N SER A 377 -13.12 -6.72 3.75
CA SER A 377 -12.57 -7.97 3.22
C SER A 377 -11.12 -7.74 2.83
N GLU A 378 -10.21 -8.27 3.62
CA GLU A 378 -8.76 -8.07 3.51
C GLU A 378 -8.41 -6.57 3.33
N PRO A 379 -8.61 -5.71 4.37
CA PRO A 379 -8.23 -4.31 4.30
C PRO A 379 -6.73 -4.18 4.47
N ASP A 380 -5.99 -3.95 3.38
CA ASP A 380 -4.54 -3.87 3.41
C ASP A 380 -4.07 -2.48 3.86
N GLY A 381 -4.34 -1.43 3.10
CA GLY A 381 -3.88 -0.09 3.38
C GLY A 381 -4.81 0.76 4.23
N VAL A 382 -4.22 1.66 5.02
CA VAL A 382 -4.95 2.69 5.78
C VAL A 382 -4.15 3.99 5.83
N ASP A 383 -4.84 5.14 5.75
CA ASP A 383 -4.26 6.46 6.01
C ASP A 383 -5.22 7.32 6.85
N LEU A 384 -4.68 8.28 7.58
CA LEU A 384 -5.49 9.29 8.26
C LEU A 384 -5.96 10.34 7.25
N ALA A 385 -7.19 10.79 7.39
CA ALA A 385 -7.63 11.92 6.59
C ALA A 385 -6.88 13.22 6.96
N PRO A 386 -6.70 14.14 6.00
CA PRO A 386 -6.13 15.45 6.29
C PRO A 386 -6.79 16.16 7.48
N PRO A 387 -6.03 16.85 8.33
CA PRO A 387 -4.62 17.24 8.17
C PRO A 387 -3.62 16.22 8.73
N TYR A 388 -4.03 15.03 9.12
CA TYR A 388 -3.22 14.04 9.81
C TYR A 388 -2.67 12.95 8.88
N SER A 389 -2.93 13.03 7.58
CA SER A 389 -2.44 12.02 6.63
C SER A 389 -0.91 11.93 6.65
N LEU A 390 -0.41 10.72 6.42
CA LEU A 390 1.02 10.38 6.46
C LEU A 390 1.87 11.35 5.65
N LEU A 391 1.48 11.58 4.41
CA LEU A 391 2.23 12.46 3.52
C LEU A 391 2.15 13.94 3.95
N MET A 392 0.99 14.43 4.36
CA MET A 392 0.86 15.83 4.79
C MET A 392 1.62 16.10 6.08
N THR A 393 1.69 15.15 6.98
CA THR A 393 2.46 15.24 8.22
C THR A 393 3.95 15.28 7.93
N ASN A 394 4.44 14.42 7.07
CA ASN A 394 5.86 14.30 6.73
C ASN A 394 6.31 15.35 5.70
N ALA A 395 5.48 15.67 4.69
CA ALA A 395 5.83 16.62 3.65
C ALA A 395 6.12 18.03 4.17
N SER A 396 5.45 18.47 5.23
CA SER A 396 5.71 19.76 5.85
C SER A 396 7.11 19.88 6.43
N THR A 397 7.75 18.75 6.74
CA THR A 397 9.10 18.67 7.31
C THR A 397 10.18 18.36 6.27
N MET A 398 9.82 17.77 5.13
CA MET A 398 10.74 17.38 4.06
C MET A 398 11.38 18.56 3.30
N GLY A 399 10.94 19.81 3.51
CA GLY A 399 11.42 20.96 2.74
C GLY A 399 11.13 20.90 1.24
N ILE A 400 10.29 19.95 0.80
CA ILE A 400 9.85 19.81 -0.58
C ILE A 400 8.86 20.95 -0.88
N PRO A 401 9.06 21.74 -1.96
CA PRO A 401 8.13 22.82 -2.28
C PRO A 401 6.71 22.26 -2.52
N PRO A 402 5.67 23.00 -2.11
CA PRO A 402 4.30 22.54 -2.25
C PRO A 402 3.97 22.24 -3.72
N TYR A 403 3.26 21.15 -3.93
CA TYR A 403 2.72 20.76 -5.23
C TYR A 403 1.83 21.87 -5.78
N LYS A 404 2.08 22.24 -7.03
CA LYS A 404 1.16 23.09 -7.79
C LYS A 404 0.60 22.21 -8.91
N PRO A 405 -0.70 21.83 -8.84
CA PRO A 405 -1.33 21.12 -9.94
C PRO A 405 -1.08 21.86 -11.24
N ALA A 406 -0.77 21.12 -12.30
CA ALA A 406 -0.73 21.69 -13.64
C ALA A 406 -2.15 22.17 -13.96
N GLY A 407 -2.28 23.51 -14.14
CA GLY A 407 -3.54 24.15 -14.49
C GLY A 407 -4.00 23.78 -15.89
#